data_70b9ec2c605d216f2f5f51f97b55ad07
#
_entry.id   70b9ec2c605d216f2f5f51f97b55ad07
#
_cell.length_a   1.000
_cell.length_b   1.000
_cell.length_c   1.000
_cell.angle_alpha   90.00
_cell.angle_beta   90.00
_cell.angle_gamma   90.00
#
_symmetry.space_group_name_H-M   'P 1'
#
loop_
_entity.id
_entity.type
_entity.pdbx_description
1 polymer ?
#
loop_
_entity_poly.entity_id
_entity_poly.type
_entity_poly.pdbx_seq_one_letter_code
_entity_poly.pdbx_strand_id
1 'polypeptide(L)'
;MKKGTIITAVVLIFLGVFTLIGVTKYFSTQNTEIDLRTTTVAQNKKCEAYFDKMWKILKQKAGVTDQYKQAFSEIYPKLIEGRYSSGDGSLMKWITESNPEFDASMYKDLMKSIEIERTGYFNEQATLIDMQ
;
A
#
# COMPACT_ATOMS: atom_id res chain seq x y z
N MET A 1 -2.67 41.02 50.81
CA MET A 1 -3.31 39.78 50.41
C MET A 1 -2.99 38.70 51.41
N LYS A 2 -3.99 37.97 51.88
CA LYS A 2 -3.80 36.89 52.85
C LYS A 2 -3.09 35.74 52.17
N LYS A 3 -2.09 35.12 52.79
CA LYS A 3 -1.27 34.02 52.24
C LYS A 3 -2.12 32.88 51.63
N GLY A 4 -3.30 32.64 52.20
CA GLY A 4 -4.26 31.63 51.69
C GLY A 4 -4.79 31.95 50.28
N THR A 5 -5.06 33.23 49.98
CA THR A 5 -5.58 33.61 48.65
C THR A 5 -4.56 33.41 47.54
N ILE A 6 -3.27 33.56 47.83
CA ILE A 6 -2.18 33.35 46.85
C ILE A 6 -2.03 31.85 46.58
N ILE A 7 -2.09 31.01 47.61
CA ILE A 7 -2.01 29.55 47.48
C ILE A 7 -3.16 29.01 46.64
N THR A 8 -4.39 29.49 46.89
CA THR A 8 -5.57 29.08 46.13
C THR A 8 -5.47 29.48 44.65
N ALA A 9 -4.97 30.68 44.35
CA ALA A 9 -4.76 31.14 43.00
C ALA A 9 -3.70 30.28 42.24
N VAL A 10 -2.60 29.94 42.91
CA VAL A 10 -1.56 29.05 42.33
C VAL A 10 -2.10 27.66 42.04
N VAL A 11 -2.86 27.06 42.92
CA VAL A 11 -3.50 25.75 42.75
C VAL A 11 -4.47 25.76 41.56
N LEU A 12 -5.27 26.80 41.41
CA LEU A 12 -6.20 26.92 40.27
C LEU A 12 -5.47 27.09 38.94
N ILE A 13 -4.36 27.81 38.89
CA ILE A 13 -3.52 27.92 37.68
C ILE A 13 -2.93 26.57 37.31
N PHE A 14 -2.38 25.81 38.26
CA PHE A 14 -1.86 24.48 38.04
C PHE A 14 -2.92 23.51 37.53
N LEU A 15 -4.12 23.51 38.10
CA LEU A 15 -5.25 22.70 37.61
C LEU A 15 -5.64 23.08 36.16
N GLY A 16 -5.67 24.36 35.86
CA GLY A 16 -5.97 24.85 34.51
C GLY A 16 -4.93 24.38 33.46
N VAL A 17 -3.65 24.44 33.80
CA VAL A 17 -2.57 23.99 32.93
C VAL A 17 -2.62 22.46 32.72
N PHE A 18 -2.90 21.72 33.79
CA PHE A 18 -2.99 20.23 33.68
C PHE A 18 -4.18 19.78 32.81
N THR A 19 -5.33 20.47 32.90
CA THR A 19 -6.48 20.17 32.04
C THR A 19 -6.22 20.51 30.58
N LEU A 20 -5.55 21.63 30.28
CA LEU A 20 -5.15 21.99 28.93
C LEU A 20 -4.21 20.97 28.28
N ILE A 21 -3.20 20.49 29.01
CA ILE A 21 -2.28 19.45 28.54
C ILE A 21 -3.03 18.13 28.30
N GLY A 22 -3.93 17.75 29.16
CA GLY A 22 -4.75 16.54 29.00
C GLY A 22 -5.64 16.59 27.76
N VAL A 23 -6.28 17.71 27.50
CA VAL A 23 -7.14 17.90 26.31
C VAL A 23 -6.33 17.88 25.02
N THR A 24 -5.19 18.56 24.96
CA THR A 24 -4.35 18.57 23.75
C THR A 24 -3.77 17.18 23.44
N LYS A 25 -3.37 16.41 24.45
CA LYS A 25 -2.93 15.02 24.29
C LYS A 25 -4.05 14.12 23.78
N TYR A 26 -5.25 14.25 24.31
CA TYR A 26 -6.40 13.46 23.90
C TYR A 26 -6.76 13.70 22.43
N PHE A 27 -6.84 14.96 21.99
CA PHE A 27 -7.12 15.30 20.59
C PHE A 27 -5.99 14.87 19.63
N SER A 28 -4.73 15.00 20.04
CA SER A 28 -3.59 14.56 19.22
C SER A 28 -3.61 13.04 18.98
N THR A 29 -3.95 12.25 19.98
CA THR A 29 -4.05 10.78 19.85
C THR A 29 -5.17 10.35 18.91
N GLN A 30 -6.33 11.02 18.99
CA GLN A 30 -7.48 10.76 18.11
C GLN A 30 -7.13 11.06 16.64
N ASN A 31 -6.49 12.18 16.36
CA ASN A 31 -6.10 12.57 15.01
C ASN A 31 -5.10 11.58 14.41
N THR A 32 -4.12 11.10 15.17
CA THR A 32 -3.14 10.10 14.70
C THR A 32 -3.81 8.78 14.34
N GLU A 33 -4.81 8.34 15.11
CA GLU A 33 -5.53 7.09 14.81
C GLU A 33 -6.35 7.20 13.52
N ILE A 34 -7.01 8.34 13.29
CA ILE A 34 -7.77 8.60 12.07
C ILE A 34 -6.83 8.63 10.84
N ASP A 35 -5.69 9.29 10.95
CA ASP A 35 -4.69 9.36 9.87
C ASP A 35 -4.14 7.98 9.53
N LEU A 36 -3.80 7.16 10.52
CA LEU A 36 -3.33 5.79 10.32
C LEU A 36 -4.37 4.91 9.63
N ARG A 37 -5.63 4.99 10.03
CA ARG A 37 -6.73 4.26 9.40
C ARG A 37 -6.95 4.71 7.95
N THR A 38 -6.94 6.01 7.71
CA THR A 38 -7.12 6.58 6.37
C THR A 38 -5.97 6.17 5.44
N THR A 39 -4.73 6.21 5.93
CA THR A 39 -3.54 5.78 5.19
C THR A 39 -3.60 4.29 4.87
N THR A 40 -3.99 3.43 5.81
CA THR A 40 -4.11 1.99 5.59
C THR A 40 -5.19 1.67 4.54
N VAL A 41 -6.35 2.33 4.59
CA VAL A 41 -7.42 2.15 3.59
C VAL A 41 -6.98 2.62 2.21
N ALA A 42 -6.28 3.76 2.13
CA ALA A 42 -5.75 4.28 0.87
C ALA A 42 -4.69 3.32 0.28
N GLN A 43 -3.84 2.73 1.12
CA GLN A 43 -2.82 1.77 0.70
C GLN A 43 -3.43 0.47 0.17
N ASN A 44 -4.46 -0.05 0.82
CA ASN A 44 -5.18 -1.23 0.34
C ASN A 44 -5.84 -0.97 -1.03
N LYS A 45 -6.49 0.17 -1.21
CA LYS A 45 -7.06 0.56 -2.51
C LYS A 45 -6.01 0.70 -3.61
N LYS A 46 -4.82 1.19 -3.28
CA LYS A 46 -3.70 1.26 -4.24
C LYS A 46 -3.20 -0.13 -4.62
N CYS A 47 -3.06 -1.04 -3.66
CA CYS A 47 -2.68 -2.44 -3.93
C CYS A 47 -3.69 -3.12 -4.86
N GLU A 48 -4.99 -2.93 -4.64
CA GLU A 48 -6.04 -3.43 -5.54
C GLU A 48 -5.92 -2.82 -6.95
N ALA A 49 -5.67 -1.51 -7.05
CA ALA A 49 -5.51 -0.84 -8.34
C ALA A 49 -4.30 -1.37 -9.13
N TYR A 50 -3.19 -1.68 -8.48
CA TYR A 50 -2.02 -2.29 -9.14
C TYR A 50 -2.26 -3.75 -9.54
N PHE A 51 -2.98 -4.51 -8.73
CA PHE A 51 -3.42 -5.85 -9.09
C PHE A 51 -4.27 -5.83 -10.37
N ASP A 52 -5.27 -4.97 -10.43
CA ASP A 52 -6.15 -4.83 -11.59
C ASP A 52 -5.39 -4.33 -12.83
N LYS A 53 -4.43 -3.44 -12.67
CA LYS A 53 -3.54 -2.99 -13.75
C LYS A 53 -2.71 -4.15 -14.31
N MET A 54 -2.05 -4.92 -13.46
CA MET A 54 -1.27 -6.09 -13.89
C MET A 54 -2.15 -7.15 -14.54
N TRP A 55 -3.32 -7.41 -13.97
CA TRP A 55 -4.29 -8.31 -14.59
C TRP A 55 -4.69 -7.85 -16.00
N LYS A 56 -4.96 -6.58 -16.17
CA LYS A 56 -5.28 -5.99 -17.47
C LYS A 56 -4.14 -6.14 -18.47
N ILE A 57 -2.90 -5.96 -18.05
CA ILE A 57 -1.71 -6.18 -18.89
C ILE A 57 -1.62 -7.65 -19.34
N LEU A 58 -1.82 -8.60 -18.43
CA LEU A 58 -1.85 -10.02 -18.75
C LEU A 58 -2.95 -10.37 -19.75
N LYS A 59 -4.15 -9.84 -19.58
CA LYS A 59 -5.23 -10.03 -20.56
C LYS A 59 -4.89 -9.48 -21.94
N GLN A 60 -4.32 -8.27 -22.00
CA GLN A 60 -4.04 -7.59 -23.26
C GLN A 60 -2.82 -8.14 -23.97
N LYS A 61 -1.76 -8.47 -23.26
CA LYS A 61 -0.48 -8.91 -23.87
C LYS A 61 -0.30 -10.41 -23.93
N ALA A 62 -0.84 -11.12 -22.96
CA ALA A 62 -0.71 -12.59 -22.89
C ALA A 62 -1.99 -13.33 -23.30
N GLY A 63 -3.09 -12.65 -23.54
CA GLY A 63 -4.35 -13.26 -23.92
C GLY A 63 -4.98 -14.17 -22.87
N VAL A 64 -4.63 -13.98 -21.58
CA VAL A 64 -5.15 -14.77 -20.47
C VAL A 64 -6.64 -14.47 -20.25
N THR A 65 -7.46 -15.49 -20.03
CA THR A 65 -8.91 -15.37 -19.82
C THR A 65 -9.28 -15.16 -18.37
N ASP A 66 -10.48 -14.60 -18.10
CA ASP A 66 -10.93 -14.25 -16.75
C ASP A 66 -11.05 -15.44 -15.78
N GLN A 67 -11.21 -16.65 -16.28
CA GLN A 67 -11.19 -17.87 -15.46
C GLN A 67 -9.87 -18.07 -14.69
N TYR A 68 -8.77 -17.48 -15.18
CA TYR A 68 -7.45 -17.55 -14.54
C TYR A 68 -7.20 -16.41 -13.54
N LYS A 69 -8.15 -15.47 -13.35
CA LYS A 69 -7.95 -14.32 -12.45
C LYS A 69 -7.71 -14.75 -11.00
N GLN A 70 -8.39 -15.78 -10.54
CA GLN A 70 -8.19 -16.31 -9.19
C GLN A 70 -6.80 -16.94 -9.02
N ALA A 71 -6.36 -17.74 -9.97
CA ALA A 71 -5.01 -18.31 -9.97
C ALA A 71 -3.93 -17.21 -10.04
N PHE A 72 -4.20 -16.12 -10.75
CA PHE A 72 -3.32 -14.95 -10.79
C PHE A 72 -3.15 -14.31 -9.41
N SER A 73 -4.17 -14.30 -8.56
CA SER A 73 -4.07 -13.74 -7.20
C SER A 73 -3.02 -14.45 -6.33
N GLU A 74 -2.72 -15.72 -6.60
CA GLU A 74 -1.69 -16.51 -5.92
C GLU A 74 -0.27 -16.19 -6.44
N ILE A 75 -0.18 -15.79 -7.70
CA ILE A 75 1.09 -15.47 -8.38
C ILE A 75 1.49 -14.01 -8.16
N TYR A 76 0.50 -13.13 -8.04
CA TYR A 76 0.69 -11.68 -7.96
C TYR A 76 1.69 -11.22 -6.87
N PRO A 77 1.66 -11.73 -5.62
CA PRO A 77 2.64 -11.34 -4.61
C PRO A 77 4.08 -11.62 -5.04
N LYS A 78 4.31 -12.76 -5.71
CA LYS A 78 5.64 -13.14 -6.21
C LYS A 78 6.09 -12.27 -7.39
N LEU A 79 5.15 -11.83 -8.22
CA LEU A 79 5.42 -10.88 -9.31
C LEU A 79 5.86 -9.52 -8.76
N ILE A 80 5.18 -9.00 -7.77
CA ILE A 80 5.53 -7.73 -7.11
C ILE A 80 6.89 -7.82 -6.44
N GLU A 81 7.19 -8.93 -5.77
CA GLU A 81 8.50 -9.17 -5.14
C GLU A 81 9.64 -9.38 -6.16
N GLY A 82 9.33 -9.48 -7.45
CA GLY A 82 10.33 -9.71 -8.49
C GLY A 82 10.89 -11.12 -8.56
N ARG A 83 10.21 -12.10 -7.96
CA ARG A 83 10.63 -13.51 -7.95
C ARG A 83 10.48 -14.20 -9.30
N TYR A 84 9.64 -13.66 -10.20
CA TYR A 84 9.52 -14.08 -11.59
C TYR A 84 10.44 -13.24 -12.48
N SER A 85 11.73 -13.19 -12.15
CA SER A 85 12.72 -12.61 -13.05
C SER A 85 12.87 -13.46 -14.34
N SER A 86 13.48 -12.91 -15.36
CA SER A 86 13.60 -13.48 -16.70
C SER A 86 14.19 -14.92 -16.80
N GLY A 87 14.60 -15.51 -15.67
CA GLY A 87 15.11 -16.88 -15.59
C GLY A 87 14.13 -17.91 -15.03
N ASP A 88 13.00 -17.49 -14.44
CA ASP A 88 11.99 -18.42 -13.92
C ASP A 88 10.89 -18.64 -14.95
N GLY A 89 10.92 -19.78 -15.63
CA GLY A 89 9.93 -20.16 -16.64
C GLY A 89 8.53 -20.48 -16.10
N SER A 90 8.29 -20.38 -14.81
CA SER A 90 7.01 -20.76 -14.21
C SER A 90 5.85 -19.84 -14.64
N LEU A 91 6.08 -18.53 -14.75
CA LEU A 91 5.08 -17.60 -15.27
C LEU A 91 4.78 -17.85 -16.75
N MET A 92 5.82 -18.07 -17.56
CA MET A 92 5.66 -18.43 -18.98
C MET A 92 4.83 -19.70 -19.12
N LYS A 93 5.13 -20.73 -18.35
CA LYS A 93 4.39 -22.00 -18.36
C LYS A 93 2.92 -21.78 -17.98
N TRP A 94 2.65 -21.02 -16.95
CA TRP A 94 1.28 -20.69 -16.52
C TRP A 94 0.50 -19.94 -17.60
N ILE A 95 1.14 -18.98 -18.31
CA ILE A 95 0.50 -18.25 -19.40
C ILE A 95 0.24 -19.17 -20.60
N THR A 96 1.18 -20.03 -20.97
CA THR A 96 1.02 -20.96 -22.11
C THR A 96 -0.04 -22.03 -21.87
N GLU A 97 -0.36 -22.35 -20.62
CA GLU A 97 -1.52 -23.19 -20.28
C GLU A 97 -2.84 -22.51 -20.67
N SER A 98 -2.93 -21.19 -20.54
CA SER A 98 -4.12 -20.40 -20.93
C SER A 98 -4.10 -20.00 -22.42
N ASN A 99 -2.93 -19.71 -22.95
CA ASN A 99 -2.71 -19.28 -24.34
C ASN A 99 -1.51 -20.00 -24.95
N PRO A 100 -1.71 -21.14 -25.63
CA PRO A 100 -0.62 -21.92 -26.24
C PRO A 100 0.16 -21.19 -27.34
N GLU A 101 -0.41 -20.13 -27.95
CA GLU A 101 0.25 -19.33 -28.97
C GLU A 101 1.21 -18.27 -28.40
N PHE A 102 1.27 -18.16 -27.08
CA PHE A 102 2.12 -17.18 -26.40
C PHE A 102 3.60 -17.61 -26.48
N ASP A 103 4.42 -16.79 -27.12
CA ASP A 103 5.82 -17.11 -27.40
C ASP A 103 6.81 -16.34 -26.49
N ALA A 104 8.11 -16.66 -26.63
CA ALA A 104 9.18 -16.05 -25.85
C ALA A 104 9.37 -14.54 -26.14
N SER A 105 9.02 -14.06 -27.33
CA SER A 105 9.09 -12.66 -27.70
C SER A 105 8.00 -11.87 -26.98
N MET A 106 6.77 -12.39 -26.99
CA MET A 106 5.63 -11.83 -26.25
C MET A 106 5.89 -11.84 -24.74
N TYR A 107 6.55 -12.89 -24.23
CA TYR A 107 6.94 -12.98 -22.82
C TYR A 107 7.90 -11.87 -22.43
N LYS A 108 8.90 -11.56 -23.24
CA LYS A 108 9.86 -10.49 -22.98
C LYS A 108 9.18 -9.11 -22.91
N ASP A 109 8.24 -8.85 -23.83
CA ASP A 109 7.47 -7.60 -23.83
C ASP A 109 6.52 -7.50 -22.64
N LEU A 110 5.88 -8.61 -22.26
CA LEU A 110 5.07 -8.72 -21.06
C LEU A 110 5.88 -8.40 -19.80
N MET A 111 7.05 -9.03 -19.63
CA MET A 111 7.91 -8.83 -18.48
C MET A 111 8.39 -7.38 -18.34
N LYS A 112 8.69 -6.73 -19.47
CA LYS A 112 9.03 -5.30 -19.48
C LYS A 112 7.88 -4.44 -18.95
N SER A 113 6.65 -4.75 -19.33
CA SER A 113 5.46 -4.01 -18.85
C SER A 113 5.19 -4.26 -17.37
N ILE A 114 5.34 -5.49 -16.90
CA ILE A 114 5.24 -5.84 -15.47
C ILE A 114 6.30 -5.11 -14.64
N GLU A 115 7.53 -5.02 -15.14
CA GLU A 115 8.62 -4.33 -14.47
C GLU A 115 8.36 -2.82 -14.31
N ILE A 116 7.78 -2.17 -15.32
CA ILE A 116 7.38 -0.77 -15.25
C ILE A 116 6.33 -0.56 -14.17
N GLU A 117 5.29 -1.39 -14.13
CA GLU A 117 4.24 -1.28 -13.10
C GLU A 117 4.77 -1.60 -11.70
N ARG A 118 5.64 -2.59 -11.57
CA ARG A 118 6.31 -2.92 -10.30
C ARG A 118 7.14 -1.76 -9.77
N THR A 119 7.91 -1.11 -10.62
CA THR A 119 8.71 0.07 -10.27
C THR A 119 7.80 1.23 -9.83
N GLY A 120 6.71 1.46 -10.53
CA GLY A 120 5.70 2.45 -10.14
C GLY A 120 5.11 2.18 -8.76
N TYR A 121 4.77 0.92 -8.48
CA TYR A 121 4.27 0.50 -7.17
C TYR A 121 5.25 0.80 -6.04
N PHE A 122 6.52 0.43 -6.19
CA PHE A 122 7.54 0.69 -5.17
C PHE A 122 7.84 2.17 -4.97
N ASN A 123 7.85 2.98 -6.03
CA ASN A 123 8.04 4.42 -5.93
C ASN A 123 6.89 5.08 -5.14
N GLU A 124 5.66 4.65 -5.34
CA GLU A 124 4.53 5.15 -4.54
C GLU A 124 4.60 4.71 -3.08
N GLN A 125 5.05 3.49 -2.81
CA GLN A 125 5.26 3.02 -1.43
C GLN A 125 6.34 3.85 -0.72
N ALA A 126 7.46 4.13 -1.38
CA ALA A 126 8.53 4.97 -0.84
C ALA A 126 8.02 6.39 -0.52
N THR A 127 7.25 6.99 -1.41
CA THR A 127 6.65 8.33 -1.20
C THR A 127 5.74 8.36 0.03
N LEU A 128 4.98 7.29 0.28
CA LEU A 128 4.11 7.19 1.46
C LEU A 128 4.90 7.09 2.77
N ILE A 129 6.06 6.43 2.75
CA ILE A 129 6.94 6.30 3.93
C ILE A 129 7.59 7.64 4.25
N ASP A 130 8.00 8.40 3.24
CA ASP A 130 8.63 9.72 3.42
C ASP A 130 7.65 10.80 3.92
N MET A 131 6.34 10.57 3.83
CA MET A 131 5.30 11.48 4.30
C MET A 131 4.87 11.24 5.77
N GLN A 132 5.43 10.24 6.47
CA GLN A 132 5.19 9.93 7.89
C GLN A 132 6.27 10.53 8.78
#